data_854544430938a85c90f46ffe0bcf6bdf
#
_entry.id   854544430938a85c90f46ffe0bcf6bdf
#
_cell.length_a   1.000
_cell.length_b   1.000
_cell.length_c   1.000
_cell.angle_alpha   90.00
_cell.angle_beta   90.00
_cell.angle_gamma   90.00
#
_symmetry.space_group_name_H-M   'P 1'
#
loop_
_entity.id
_entity.type
_entity.pdbx_description
1 polymer ?
#
loop_
_entity_poly.entity_id
_entity_poly.type
_entity_poly.pdbx_seq_one_letter_code
_entity_poly.pdbx_strand_id
1 'polypeptide(L)'
;MKIVIDNAIPFLEGVLEPYAEIRYLPGREIAARDVRDADALIVRTRTRCDAALLDGSRVRFIATATIGFDHIDLDYCRRRQIGVATAAGCNARGVLQWIAAVLHHLSQRDGWHPAEKTLGVVGAGHVGELVRRYAASWGFRVLTCDPPRAAREGGGDFVPLEEVARHCDLVTFHTPLDATTLRMADEALLRQLKPKAVVINSSRGEVVDGDALLRSGRPYILDVWEHEPDIDRRLLAGAILATPHIAGYSAQGKANATAMAVGAVARRFALPLEGWYPAVAPSHPRPIGWDELAATIGARYDIAAESDTLKRHPERFEALRNGYSYREEYF
;
A
#
# COMPACT_ATOMS: atom_id res chain seq x y z
N MET A 1 -3.93 -29.96 -12.65
CA MET A 1 -3.77 -28.51 -12.64
C MET A 1 -2.37 -28.20 -12.14
N LYS A 2 -1.68 -27.23 -12.76
CA LYS A 2 -0.34 -26.82 -12.36
C LYS A 2 -0.33 -25.33 -12.02
N ILE A 3 0.27 -24.97 -10.89
CA ILE A 3 0.34 -23.59 -10.42
C ILE A 3 1.81 -23.22 -10.14
N VAL A 4 2.25 -22.08 -10.67
CA VAL A 4 3.57 -21.51 -10.34
C VAL A 4 3.37 -20.40 -9.31
N ILE A 5 4.18 -20.43 -8.26
CA ILE A 5 4.01 -19.58 -7.07
C ILE A 5 5.32 -18.87 -6.73
N ASP A 6 5.24 -17.56 -6.45
CA ASP A 6 6.35 -16.80 -5.83
C ASP A 6 6.59 -17.36 -4.42
N ASN A 7 7.76 -17.97 -4.20
CA ASN A 7 8.14 -18.64 -2.95
C ASN A 7 8.26 -17.70 -1.73
N ALA A 8 8.23 -16.39 -1.94
CA ALA A 8 8.27 -15.42 -0.86
C ALA A 8 6.84 -14.96 -0.41
N ILE A 9 5.78 -15.65 -0.87
CA ILE A 9 4.43 -15.51 -0.32
C ILE A 9 4.34 -16.33 0.96
N PRO A 10 4.12 -15.70 2.14
CA PRO A 10 4.09 -16.44 3.39
C PRO A 10 2.85 -17.33 3.51
N PHE A 11 2.91 -18.36 4.34
CA PHE A 11 1.79 -19.23 4.72
C PHE A 11 1.17 -20.07 3.60
N LEU A 12 1.80 -20.18 2.44
CA LEU A 12 1.18 -20.80 1.26
C LEU A 12 1.62 -22.26 1.05
N GLU A 13 2.80 -22.63 1.55
CA GLU A 13 3.34 -23.99 1.42
C GLU A 13 2.44 -25.02 2.13
N GLY A 14 2.15 -26.13 1.46
CA GLY A 14 1.27 -27.20 1.95
C GLY A 14 -0.24 -26.95 1.76
N VAL A 15 -0.65 -25.78 1.26
CA VAL A 15 -2.07 -25.41 1.14
C VAL A 15 -2.71 -25.89 -0.16
N LEU A 16 -2.02 -25.72 -1.28
CA LEU A 16 -2.54 -26.03 -2.62
C LEU A 16 -2.04 -27.39 -3.15
N GLU A 17 -1.00 -27.96 -2.58
CA GLU A 17 -0.38 -29.22 -2.98
C GLU A 17 -1.34 -30.42 -2.99
N PRO A 18 -2.35 -30.52 -2.10
CA PRO A 18 -3.36 -31.59 -2.19
C PRO A 18 -4.22 -31.53 -3.45
N TYR A 19 -4.25 -30.37 -4.13
CA TYR A 19 -5.18 -30.11 -5.25
C TYR A 19 -4.52 -29.84 -6.58
N ALA A 20 -3.19 -29.55 -6.59
CA ALA A 20 -2.47 -29.16 -7.77
C ALA A 20 -0.98 -29.54 -7.69
N GLU A 21 -0.35 -29.67 -8.85
CA GLU A 21 1.10 -29.66 -8.95
C GLU A 21 1.60 -28.24 -8.72
N ILE A 22 2.40 -28.04 -7.68
CA ILE A 22 2.91 -26.73 -7.29
C ILE A 22 4.38 -26.61 -7.62
N ARG A 23 4.76 -25.47 -8.19
CA ARG A 23 6.15 -25.09 -8.40
C ARG A 23 6.45 -23.76 -7.76
N TYR A 24 7.27 -23.75 -6.72
CA TYR A 24 7.75 -22.55 -6.05
C TYR A 24 9.02 -22.02 -6.69
N LEU A 25 9.06 -20.74 -7.01
CA LEU A 25 10.22 -20.05 -7.58
C LEU A 25 10.36 -18.66 -6.97
N PRO A 26 11.59 -18.10 -6.87
CA PRO A 26 11.74 -16.70 -6.57
C PRO A 26 11.01 -15.84 -7.62
N GLY A 27 10.21 -14.86 -7.19
CA GLY A 27 9.35 -14.10 -8.09
C GLY A 27 10.08 -13.41 -9.26
N ARG A 28 11.36 -13.04 -9.05
CA ARG A 28 12.21 -12.46 -10.11
C ARG A 28 12.71 -13.48 -11.14
N GLU A 29 12.70 -14.75 -10.80
CA GLU A 29 13.22 -15.84 -11.63
C GLU A 29 12.14 -16.55 -12.44
N ILE A 30 10.86 -16.26 -12.18
CA ILE A 30 9.74 -16.81 -12.94
C ILE A 30 9.84 -16.34 -14.38
N ALA A 31 10.08 -17.24 -15.29
CA ALA A 31 10.29 -16.98 -16.71
C ALA A 31 9.27 -17.72 -17.60
N ALA A 32 9.20 -17.38 -18.88
CA ALA A 32 8.24 -17.98 -19.83
C ALA A 32 8.29 -19.51 -19.88
N ARG A 33 9.48 -20.09 -19.76
CA ARG A 33 9.65 -21.57 -19.71
C ARG A 33 8.95 -22.21 -18.50
N ASP A 34 8.84 -21.48 -17.38
CA ASP A 34 8.30 -21.99 -16.12
C ASP A 34 6.77 -21.96 -16.10
N VAL A 35 6.17 -21.09 -16.90
CA VAL A 35 4.72 -20.88 -16.95
C VAL A 35 4.04 -21.52 -18.16
N ARG A 36 4.83 -22.13 -19.06
CA ARG A 36 4.33 -22.63 -20.34
C ARG A 36 3.17 -23.62 -20.19
N ASP A 37 3.25 -24.51 -19.23
CA ASP A 37 2.27 -25.57 -18.92
C ASP A 37 1.49 -25.29 -17.61
N ALA A 38 1.64 -24.10 -17.04
CA ALA A 38 0.90 -23.70 -15.85
C ALA A 38 -0.53 -23.26 -16.18
N ASP A 39 -1.48 -23.64 -15.34
CA ASP A 39 -2.88 -23.20 -15.42
C ASP A 39 -3.11 -21.87 -14.70
N ALA A 40 -2.33 -21.60 -13.62
CA ALA A 40 -2.42 -20.38 -12.84
C ALA A 40 -1.06 -19.92 -12.29
N LEU A 41 -1.00 -18.64 -11.95
CA LEU A 41 0.12 -18.03 -11.22
C LEU A 41 -0.38 -17.43 -9.90
N ILE A 42 0.42 -17.56 -8.84
CA ILE A 42 0.26 -16.77 -7.62
C ILE A 42 1.54 -15.98 -7.42
N VAL A 43 1.47 -14.67 -7.59
CA VAL A 43 2.64 -13.81 -7.69
C VAL A 43 2.62 -12.65 -6.68
N ARG A 44 3.73 -11.92 -6.61
CA ARG A 44 3.86 -10.60 -6.00
C ARG A 44 4.47 -9.64 -7.00
N THR A 45 4.72 -8.40 -6.57
CA THR A 45 5.22 -7.29 -7.40
C THR A 45 6.54 -7.55 -8.16
N ARG A 46 7.28 -8.62 -7.84
CA ARG A 46 8.56 -8.95 -8.48
C ARG A 46 8.44 -9.76 -9.76
N THR A 47 7.27 -10.31 -10.05
CA THR A 47 6.99 -11.08 -11.26
C THR A 47 6.20 -10.19 -12.23
N ARG A 48 6.84 -9.74 -13.29
CA ARG A 48 6.15 -8.97 -14.34
C ARG A 48 5.33 -9.93 -15.21
N CYS A 49 4.02 -9.73 -15.21
CA CYS A 49 3.06 -10.55 -15.96
C CYS A 49 2.60 -9.79 -17.20
N ASP A 50 3.34 -9.91 -18.27
CA ASP A 50 3.09 -9.29 -19.58
C ASP A 50 3.23 -10.31 -20.71
N ALA A 51 3.19 -9.85 -21.95
CA ALA A 51 3.34 -10.72 -23.13
C ALA A 51 4.64 -11.54 -23.10
N ALA A 52 5.75 -10.95 -22.62
CA ALA A 52 7.04 -11.64 -22.58
C ALA A 52 7.04 -12.88 -21.67
N LEU A 53 6.27 -12.82 -20.57
CA LEU A 53 6.09 -13.96 -19.67
C LEU A 53 5.02 -14.94 -20.16
N LEU A 54 3.90 -14.43 -20.69
CA LEU A 54 2.64 -15.16 -20.82
C LEU A 54 2.38 -15.71 -22.24
N ASP A 55 3.09 -15.22 -23.28
CA ASP A 55 2.88 -15.70 -24.63
C ASP A 55 3.24 -17.18 -24.76
N GLY A 56 2.36 -17.94 -25.41
CA GLY A 56 2.49 -19.39 -25.58
C GLY A 56 2.26 -20.21 -24.30
N SER A 57 1.89 -19.56 -23.18
CA SER A 57 1.53 -20.26 -21.94
C SER A 57 0.07 -20.74 -21.94
N ARG A 58 -0.23 -21.69 -21.05
CA ARG A 58 -1.60 -22.17 -20.75
C ARG A 58 -2.26 -21.40 -19.61
N VAL A 59 -1.60 -20.35 -19.08
CA VAL A 59 -2.09 -19.57 -17.94
C VAL A 59 -3.44 -18.94 -18.29
N ARG A 60 -4.43 -19.19 -17.45
CA ARG A 60 -5.79 -18.65 -17.53
C ARG A 60 -6.23 -17.92 -16.29
N PHE A 61 -5.36 -17.85 -15.27
CA PHE A 61 -5.62 -17.09 -14.04
C PHE A 61 -4.34 -16.63 -13.36
N ILE A 62 -4.36 -15.40 -12.88
CA ILE A 62 -3.28 -14.81 -12.09
C ILE A 62 -3.88 -14.24 -10.81
N ALA A 63 -3.42 -14.74 -9.65
CA ALA A 63 -3.70 -14.11 -8.36
C ALA A 63 -2.44 -13.38 -7.89
N THR A 64 -2.55 -12.11 -7.52
CA THR A 64 -1.44 -11.43 -6.86
C THR A 64 -1.72 -11.26 -5.37
N ALA A 65 -0.81 -11.75 -4.52
CA ALA A 65 -0.84 -11.56 -3.07
C ALA A 65 -0.38 -10.14 -2.68
N THR A 66 -0.79 -9.14 -3.48
CA THR A 66 -0.51 -7.72 -3.29
C THR A 66 -1.72 -6.87 -3.69
N ILE A 67 -1.79 -5.64 -3.21
CA ILE A 67 -2.85 -4.69 -3.57
C ILE A 67 -2.60 -4.15 -4.98
N GLY A 68 -1.41 -3.59 -5.19
CA GLY A 68 -1.00 -3.04 -6.48
C GLY A 68 -0.83 -4.12 -7.53
N PHE A 69 -1.18 -3.77 -8.74
CA PHE A 69 -1.12 -4.65 -9.92
C PHE A 69 -0.27 -4.05 -11.05
N ASP A 70 0.55 -3.07 -10.75
CA ASP A 70 1.41 -2.34 -11.71
C ASP A 70 2.37 -3.29 -12.47
N HIS A 71 2.63 -4.47 -11.91
CA HIS A 71 3.41 -5.55 -12.50
C HIS A 71 2.61 -6.48 -13.44
N ILE A 72 1.29 -6.25 -13.61
CA ILE A 72 0.40 -7.08 -14.45
C ILE A 72 -0.15 -6.22 -15.59
N ASP A 73 0.12 -6.60 -16.83
CA ASP A 73 -0.50 -6.00 -18.01
C ASP A 73 -1.97 -6.47 -18.11
N LEU A 74 -2.87 -5.68 -17.53
CA LEU A 74 -4.30 -5.99 -17.51
C LEU A 74 -4.92 -5.99 -18.91
N ASP A 75 -4.43 -5.16 -19.83
CA ASP A 75 -4.94 -5.11 -21.18
C ASP A 75 -4.55 -6.36 -21.97
N TYR A 76 -3.32 -6.82 -21.80
CA TYR A 76 -2.87 -8.08 -22.32
C TYR A 76 -3.71 -9.24 -21.74
N CYS A 77 -3.85 -9.29 -20.41
CA CYS A 77 -4.64 -10.34 -19.75
C CYS A 77 -6.09 -10.36 -20.26
N ARG A 78 -6.71 -9.19 -20.44
CA ARG A 78 -8.08 -9.08 -20.97
C ARG A 78 -8.18 -9.62 -22.40
N ARG A 79 -7.24 -9.24 -23.29
CA ARG A 79 -7.22 -9.75 -24.68
C ARG A 79 -7.02 -11.27 -24.74
N ARG A 80 -6.26 -11.84 -23.81
CA ARG A 80 -5.97 -13.29 -23.73
C ARG A 80 -6.96 -14.06 -22.84
N GLN A 81 -8.01 -13.41 -22.32
CA GLN A 81 -9.01 -13.98 -21.41
C GLN A 81 -8.39 -14.62 -20.16
N ILE A 82 -7.28 -14.07 -19.68
CA ILE A 82 -6.65 -14.44 -18.42
C ILE A 82 -7.34 -13.67 -17.29
N GLY A 83 -7.97 -14.39 -16.36
CA GLY A 83 -8.54 -13.80 -15.16
C GLY A 83 -7.46 -13.26 -14.22
N VAL A 84 -7.70 -12.09 -13.63
CA VAL A 84 -6.78 -11.50 -12.67
C VAL A 84 -7.52 -11.20 -11.37
N ALA A 85 -6.92 -11.58 -10.24
CA ALA A 85 -7.40 -11.23 -8.90
C ALA A 85 -6.28 -10.58 -8.09
N THR A 86 -6.62 -9.53 -7.37
CA THR A 86 -5.71 -8.81 -6.46
C THR A 86 -6.14 -8.97 -5.01
N ALA A 87 -5.21 -8.77 -4.07
CA ALA A 87 -5.52 -8.75 -2.65
C ALA A 87 -5.89 -7.32 -2.18
N ALA A 88 -6.78 -6.66 -2.91
CA ALA A 88 -7.17 -5.28 -2.62
C ALA A 88 -7.71 -5.13 -1.19
N GLY A 89 -7.14 -4.20 -0.41
CA GLY A 89 -7.52 -3.93 0.97
C GLY A 89 -6.88 -4.85 2.02
N CYS A 90 -6.13 -5.88 1.65
CA CYS A 90 -5.56 -6.86 2.58
C CYS A 90 -4.73 -6.23 3.71
N ASN A 91 -4.03 -5.14 3.44
CA ASN A 91 -3.12 -4.45 4.37
C ASN A 91 -3.58 -3.05 4.78
N ALA A 92 -4.84 -2.70 4.51
CA ALA A 92 -5.32 -1.33 4.73
C ALA A 92 -5.18 -0.88 6.20
N ARG A 93 -5.31 -1.81 7.15
CA ARG A 93 -5.09 -1.53 8.58
C ARG A 93 -3.62 -1.32 8.92
N GLY A 94 -2.71 -2.07 8.30
CA GLY A 94 -1.28 -1.83 8.44
C GLY A 94 -0.91 -0.40 8.03
N VAL A 95 -1.45 0.08 6.90
CA VAL A 95 -1.26 1.47 6.46
C VAL A 95 -1.93 2.46 7.42
N LEU A 96 -3.14 2.17 7.91
CA LEU A 96 -3.80 3.00 8.92
C LEU A 96 -2.92 3.18 10.18
N GLN A 97 -2.30 2.11 10.66
CA GLN A 97 -1.41 2.18 11.83
C GLN A 97 -0.12 2.97 11.54
N TRP A 98 0.40 2.87 10.32
CA TRP A 98 1.51 3.71 9.89
C TRP A 98 1.11 5.19 9.87
N ILE A 99 -0.04 5.54 9.30
CA ILE A 99 -0.59 6.91 9.34
C ILE A 99 -0.81 7.37 10.79
N ALA A 100 -1.35 6.52 11.66
CA ALA A 100 -1.53 6.84 13.07
C ALA A 100 -0.20 7.18 13.77
N ALA A 101 0.85 6.40 13.51
CA ALA A 101 2.18 6.68 14.03
C ALA A 101 2.77 7.99 13.49
N VAL A 102 2.57 8.27 12.20
CA VAL A 102 2.95 9.55 11.57
C VAL A 102 2.24 10.73 12.24
N LEU A 103 0.91 10.66 12.38
CA LEU A 103 0.12 11.74 12.98
C LEU A 103 0.48 11.96 14.45
N HIS A 104 0.70 10.88 15.20
CA HIS A 104 1.17 10.97 16.59
C HIS A 104 2.56 11.61 16.66
N HIS A 105 3.52 11.16 15.84
CA HIS A 105 4.87 11.74 15.80
C HIS A 105 4.84 13.24 15.51
N LEU A 106 4.05 13.67 14.52
CA LEU A 106 3.87 15.09 14.19
C LEU A 106 3.23 15.87 15.33
N SER A 107 2.20 15.30 15.98
CA SER A 107 1.54 15.90 17.15
C SER A 107 2.52 16.14 18.31
N GLN A 108 3.34 15.14 18.63
CA GLN A 108 4.36 15.26 19.69
C GLN A 108 5.45 16.27 19.34
N ARG A 109 5.94 16.25 18.09
CA ARG A 109 6.99 17.16 17.62
C ARG A 109 6.55 18.63 17.64
N ASP A 110 5.32 18.91 17.19
CA ASP A 110 4.84 20.26 16.93
C ASP A 110 3.85 20.76 17.99
N GLY A 111 3.50 19.94 19.00
CA GLY A 111 2.71 20.32 20.16
C GLY A 111 1.25 20.65 19.84
N TRP A 112 0.58 19.92 18.93
CA TRP A 112 -0.82 20.16 18.57
C TRP A 112 -1.73 18.96 18.87
N HIS A 113 -3.02 19.21 19.04
CA HIS A 113 -4.06 18.21 19.17
C HIS A 113 -4.85 18.05 17.84
N PRO A 114 -5.39 16.86 17.51
CA PRO A 114 -6.16 16.63 16.27
C PRO A 114 -7.25 17.67 15.98
N ALA A 115 -7.97 18.14 17.00
CA ALA A 115 -9.03 19.14 16.85
C ALA A 115 -8.56 20.50 16.28
N GLU A 116 -7.25 20.76 16.32
CA GLU A 116 -6.64 21.99 15.81
C GLU A 116 -6.23 21.87 14.33
N LYS A 117 -6.37 20.69 13.73
CA LYS A 117 -5.82 20.39 12.41
C LYS A 117 -6.89 19.90 11.43
N THR A 118 -6.68 20.28 10.17
CA THR A 118 -7.45 19.73 9.04
C THR A 118 -6.59 18.74 8.28
N LEU A 119 -7.06 17.49 8.16
CA LEU A 119 -6.44 16.43 7.39
C LEU A 119 -7.12 16.29 6.03
N GLY A 120 -6.36 16.40 4.96
CA GLY A 120 -6.77 16.08 3.59
C GLY A 120 -6.48 14.61 3.27
N VAL A 121 -7.49 13.86 2.87
CA VAL A 121 -7.38 12.47 2.42
C VAL A 121 -7.64 12.42 0.92
N VAL A 122 -6.60 12.12 0.14
CA VAL A 122 -6.66 12.01 -1.32
C VAL A 122 -6.69 10.55 -1.71
N GLY A 123 -7.82 10.11 -2.30
CA GLY A 123 -8.17 8.71 -2.53
C GLY A 123 -8.89 8.10 -1.32
N ALA A 124 -10.16 7.74 -1.48
CA ALA A 124 -11.02 7.16 -0.45
C ALA A 124 -11.36 5.69 -0.73
N GLY A 125 -10.36 4.92 -1.20
CA GLY A 125 -10.43 3.47 -1.33
C GLY A 125 -10.35 2.76 0.03
N HIS A 126 -9.89 1.51 0.04
CA HIS A 126 -9.78 0.71 1.28
C HIS A 126 -8.97 1.40 2.39
N VAL A 127 -7.84 2.00 2.04
CA VAL A 127 -6.98 2.71 3.02
C VAL A 127 -7.57 4.06 3.37
N GLY A 128 -7.82 4.91 2.37
CA GLY A 128 -8.27 6.27 2.62
C GLY A 128 -9.59 6.34 3.38
N GLU A 129 -10.51 5.40 3.16
CA GLU A 129 -11.76 5.30 3.93
C GLU A 129 -11.50 5.01 5.42
N LEU A 130 -10.56 4.10 5.74
CA LEU A 130 -10.17 3.86 7.12
C LEU A 130 -9.51 5.10 7.74
N VAL A 131 -8.57 5.72 7.03
CA VAL A 131 -7.89 6.94 7.50
C VAL A 131 -8.89 8.06 7.74
N ARG A 132 -9.81 8.31 6.82
CA ARG A 132 -10.88 9.33 6.95
C ARG A 132 -11.72 9.11 8.21
N ARG A 133 -12.19 7.88 8.41
CA ARG A 133 -13.05 7.52 9.54
C ARG A 133 -12.33 7.65 10.88
N TYR A 134 -11.12 7.10 10.98
CA TYR A 134 -10.36 7.15 12.23
C TYR A 134 -9.88 8.57 12.54
N ALA A 135 -9.38 9.32 11.56
CA ALA A 135 -9.00 10.72 11.76
C ALA A 135 -10.18 11.57 12.26
N ALA A 136 -11.36 11.40 11.68
CA ALA A 136 -12.57 12.08 12.17
C ALA A 136 -12.91 11.69 13.62
N SER A 137 -12.79 10.38 13.96
CA SER A 137 -13.03 9.92 15.34
C SER A 137 -11.96 10.41 16.33
N TRP A 138 -10.76 10.72 15.87
CA TRP A 138 -9.69 11.32 16.68
C TRP A 138 -9.84 12.84 16.86
N GLY A 139 -10.79 13.46 16.16
CA GLY A 139 -11.10 14.89 16.28
C GLY A 139 -10.59 15.77 15.15
N PHE A 140 -9.89 15.24 14.14
CA PHE A 140 -9.50 16.04 12.97
C PHE A 140 -10.73 16.53 12.20
N ARG A 141 -10.65 17.74 11.68
CA ARG A 141 -11.47 18.11 10.53
C ARG A 141 -10.91 17.38 9.30
N VAL A 142 -11.75 16.64 8.59
CA VAL A 142 -11.30 15.85 7.42
C VAL A 142 -11.92 16.40 6.16
N LEU A 143 -11.11 16.66 5.13
CA LEU A 143 -11.53 16.92 3.76
C LEU A 143 -11.11 15.71 2.90
N THR A 144 -12.00 15.23 2.06
CA THR A 144 -11.76 14.03 1.25
C THR A 144 -11.88 14.34 -0.24
N CYS A 145 -10.87 13.98 -1.02
CA CYS A 145 -10.88 14.08 -2.49
C CYS A 145 -10.80 12.68 -3.09
N ASP A 146 -11.84 12.27 -3.83
CA ASP A 146 -11.87 11.05 -4.64
C ASP A 146 -12.84 11.27 -5.81
N PRO A 147 -12.38 11.84 -6.95
CA PRO A 147 -13.26 12.17 -8.08
C PRO A 147 -14.01 10.96 -8.65
N PRO A 148 -13.40 9.77 -8.83
CA PRO A 148 -14.10 8.59 -9.28
C PRO A 148 -15.23 8.15 -8.33
N ARG A 149 -15.01 8.26 -7.01
CA ARG A 149 -16.00 7.92 -6.01
C ARG A 149 -17.11 8.98 -5.93
N ALA A 150 -16.74 10.26 -5.97
CA ALA A 150 -17.70 11.37 -6.02
C ALA A 150 -18.67 11.24 -7.21
N ALA A 151 -18.15 10.87 -8.38
CA ALA A 151 -18.98 10.66 -9.56
C ALA A 151 -19.98 9.49 -9.41
N ARG A 152 -19.57 8.40 -8.71
CA ARG A 152 -20.46 7.24 -8.47
C ARG A 152 -21.50 7.51 -7.38
N GLU A 153 -21.16 8.29 -6.36
CA GLU A 153 -21.98 8.50 -5.15
C GLU A 153 -22.76 9.84 -5.18
N GLY A 154 -22.70 10.59 -6.28
CA GLY A 154 -23.46 11.82 -6.45
C GLY A 154 -22.88 13.03 -5.71
N GLY A 155 -21.56 13.09 -5.56
CA GLY A 155 -20.83 14.18 -4.89
C GLY A 155 -20.61 13.93 -3.40
N GLY A 156 -21.63 13.96 -2.58
CA GLY A 156 -21.53 13.68 -1.14
C GLY A 156 -20.51 14.56 -0.42
N ASP A 157 -19.71 13.93 0.45
CA ASP A 157 -18.70 14.59 1.31
C ASP A 157 -17.34 14.78 0.60
N PHE A 158 -17.29 14.75 -0.74
CA PHE A 158 -16.05 14.91 -1.48
C PHE A 158 -15.85 16.34 -1.95
N VAL A 159 -14.60 16.80 -1.89
CA VAL A 159 -14.20 18.14 -2.36
C VAL A 159 -13.16 18.02 -3.48
N PRO A 160 -13.00 19.04 -4.34
CA PRO A 160 -11.90 19.10 -5.31
C PRO A 160 -10.52 19.06 -4.61
N LEU A 161 -9.51 18.60 -5.33
CA LEU A 161 -8.14 18.50 -4.83
C LEU A 161 -7.56 19.86 -4.42
N GLU A 162 -7.92 20.91 -5.14
CA GLU A 162 -7.52 22.30 -4.84
C GLU A 162 -8.08 22.79 -3.49
N GLU A 163 -9.27 22.33 -3.09
CA GLU A 163 -9.83 22.66 -1.77
C GLU A 163 -9.06 21.93 -0.66
N VAL A 164 -8.66 20.68 -0.89
CA VAL A 164 -7.75 19.96 0.01
C VAL A 164 -6.45 20.74 0.15
N ALA A 165 -5.85 21.17 -0.97
CA ALA A 165 -4.59 21.90 -0.95
C ALA A 165 -4.66 23.21 -0.16
N ARG A 166 -5.70 24.00 -0.37
CA ARG A 166 -5.82 25.31 0.28
C ARG A 166 -6.13 25.24 1.77
N HIS A 167 -6.85 24.23 2.22
CA HIS A 167 -7.44 24.21 3.55
C HIS A 167 -6.81 23.23 4.53
N CYS A 168 -6.05 22.23 4.07
CA CYS A 168 -5.50 21.21 4.93
C CYS A 168 -4.13 21.60 5.52
N ASP A 169 -3.89 21.15 6.75
CA ASP A 169 -2.61 21.25 7.44
C ASP A 169 -1.72 20.03 7.18
N LEU A 170 -2.35 18.92 6.85
CA LEU A 170 -1.75 17.64 6.52
C LEU A 170 -2.49 17.09 5.30
N VAL A 171 -1.77 16.59 4.30
CA VAL A 171 -2.36 15.97 3.10
C VAL A 171 -1.76 14.59 2.91
N THR A 172 -2.60 13.55 2.88
CA THR A 172 -2.17 12.16 2.74
C THR A 172 -2.76 11.53 1.48
N PHE A 173 -1.90 10.85 0.71
CA PHE A 173 -2.24 10.24 -0.57
C PHE A 173 -2.43 8.72 -0.42
N HIS A 174 -3.58 8.22 -0.91
CA HIS A 174 -3.99 6.81 -0.89
C HIS A 174 -4.57 6.38 -2.24
N THR A 175 -4.00 6.88 -3.31
CA THR A 175 -4.44 6.62 -4.69
C THR A 175 -3.66 5.46 -5.32
N PRO A 176 -4.22 4.73 -6.28
CA PRO A 176 -3.42 3.90 -7.17
C PRO A 176 -2.48 4.79 -8.02
N LEU A 177 -1.52 4.18 -8.71
CA LEU A 177 -0.73 4.84 -9.74
C LEU A 177 -1.32 4.53 -11.11
N ASP A 178 -1.81 5.55 -11.77
CA ASP A 178 -2.28 5.50 -13.16
C ASP A 178 -2.09 6.87 -13.84
N ALA A 179 -2.56 7.02 -15.08
CA ALA A 179 -2.39 8.25 -15.85
C ALA A 179 -3.05 9.49 -15.18
N THR A 180 -4.03 9.30 -14.31
CA THR A 180 -4.74 10.40 -13.62
C THR A 180 -4.09 10.79 -12.30
N THR A 181 -3.23 9.95 -11.75
CA THR A 181 -2.59 10.11 -10.44
C THR A 181 -1.07 10.28 -10.53
N LEU A 182 -0.48 10.00 -11.69
CA LEU A 182 0.93 10.26 -11.96
C LEU A 182 1.24 11.76 -11.77
N ARG A 183 2.14 12.06 -10.83
CA ARG A 183 2.50 13.43 -10.43
C ARG A 183 1.28 14.30 -10.10
N MET A 184 0.27 13.68 -9.46
CA MET A 184 -0.92 14.41 -9.00
C MET A 184 -0.54 15.54 -8.05
N ALA A 185 0.44 15.34 -7.18
CA ALA A 185 1.04 16.40 -6.37
C ALA A 185 2.22 17.02 -7.12
N ASP A 186 1.91 17.80 -8.13
CA ASP A 186 2.85 18.57 -8.93
C ASP A 186 3.19 19.93 -8.30
N GLU A 187 4.03 20.70 -8.98
CA GLU A 187 4.43 22.04 -8.53
C GLU A 187 3.24 23.00 -8.39
N ALA A 188 2.22 22.87 -9.24
CA ALA A 188 1.04 23.75 -9.19
C ALA A 188 0.19 23.45 -7.94
N LEU A 189 -0.04 22.18 -7.62
CA LEU A 189 -0.73 21.78 -6.40
C LEU A 189 0.07 22.13 -5.15
N LEU A 190 1.37 21.82 -5.14
CA LEU A 190 2.25 22.10 -4.00
C LEU A 190 2.31 23.59 -3.65
N ARG A 191 2.26 24.48 -4.63
CA ARG A 191 2.18 25.94 -4.36
C ARG A 191 0.89 26.36 -3.67
N GLN A 192 -0.22 25.65 -3.89
CA GLN A 192 -1.51 25.96 -3.26
C GLN A 192 -1.61 25.50 -1.81
N LEU A 193 -0.75 24.59 -1.37
CA LEU A 193 -0.71 24.13 0.01
C LEU A 193 -0.37 25.27 0.96
N LYS A 194 -0.90 25.20 2.19
CA LYS A 194 -0.48 26.13 3.27
C LYS A 194 1.05 26.07 3.46
N PRO A 195 1.71 27.14 3.88
CA PRO A 195 3.18 27.19 3.99
C PRO A 195 3.81 26.08 4.85
N LYS A 196 3.08 25.61 5.87
CA LYS A 196 3.53 24.56 6.80
C LYS A 196 2.78 23.23 6.62
N ALA A 197 2.01 23.08 5.54
CA ALA A 197 1.28 21.86 5.28
C ALA A 197 2.26 20.69 5.06
N VAL A 198 2.01 19.57 5.72
CA VAL A 198 2.82 18.36 5.60
C VAL A 198 2.25 17.46 4.51
N VAL A 199 3.10 17.07 3.56
CA VAL A 199 2.76 16.09 2.51
C VAL A 199 3.12 14.69 3.01
N ILE A 200 2.16 13.76 2.98
CA ILE A 200 2.33 12.36 3.43
C ILE A 200 2.01 11.44 2.27
N ASN A 201 2.95 10.59 1.86
CA ASN A 201 2.72 9.62 0.79
C ASN A 201 3.08 8.20 1.22
N SER A 202 2.08 7.33 1.24
CA SER A 202 2.18 5.89 1.45
C SER A 202 1.49 5.08 0.33
N SER A 203 1.29 5.71 -0.83
CA SER A 203 0.63 5.07 -1.98
C SER A 203 1.64 4.58 -3.03
N ARG A 204 2.12 5.45 -3.91
CA ARG A 204 3.22 5.22 -4.87
C ARG A 204 4.09 6.46 -4.94
N GLY A 205 5.40 6.29 -5.13
CA GLY A 205 6.36 7.39 -5.19
C GLY A 205 5.98 8.42 -6.22
N GLU A 206 5.65 7.96 -7.42
CA GLU A 206 5.33 8.77 -8.59
C GLU A 206 4.01 9.57 -8.50
N VAL A 207 3.22 9.40 -7.45
CA VAL A 207 2.04 10.24 -7.18
C VAL A 207 2.44 11.66 -6.78
N VAL A 208 3.60 11.82 -6.17
CA VAL A 208 4.18 13.11 -5.80
C VAL A 208 5.41 13.37 -6.66
N ASP A 209 5.46 14.51 -7.33
CA ASP A 209 6.66 14.94 -8.06
C ASP A 209 7.76 15.28 -7.04
N GLY A 210 8.76 14.41 -6.94
CA GLY A 210 9.83 14.51 -5.94
C GLY A 210 10.68 15.79 -6.09
N ASP A 211 11.01 16.19 -7.31
CA ASP A 211 11.76 17.42 -7.55
C ASP A 211 10.93 18.68 -7.24
N ALA A 212 9.63 18.67 -7.55
CA ALA A 212 8.73 19.75 -7.18
C ALA A 212 8.56 19.84 -5.67
N LEU A 213 8.48 18.69 -4.97
CA LEU A 213 8.39 18.63 -3.51
C LEU A 213 9.64 19.25 -2.86
N LEU A 214 10.84 18.92 -3.34
CA LEU A 214 12.08 19.52 -2.87
C LEU A 214 12.10 21.04 -3.09
N ARG A 215 11.76 21.49 -4.29
CA ARG A 215 11.71 22.94 -4.60
C ARG A 215 10.66 23.70 -3.78
N SER A 216 9.58 23.05 -3.41
CA SER A 216 8.50 23.66 -2.64
C SER A 216 8.89 24.04 -1.22
N GLY A 217 9.94 23.41 -0.65
CA GLY A 217 10.34 23.55 0.75
C GLY A 217 9.28 23.10 1.76
N ARG A 218 8.24 22.40 1.34
CA ARG A 218 7.19 21.88 2.22
C ARG A 218 7.72 20.72 3.06
N PRO A 219 7.31 20.59 4.33
CA PRO A 219 7.61 19.41 5.11
C PRO A 219 6.90 18.17 4.53
N TYR A 220 7.57 17.02 4.56
CA TYR A 220 7.01 15.78 4.00
C TYR A 220 7.45 14.53 4.75
N ILE A 221 6.64 13.47 4.58
CA ILE A 221 6.86 12.12 5.10
C ILE A 221 6.56 11.12 3.97
N LEU A 222 7.51 10.24 3.70
CA LEU A 222 7.42 9.28 2.59
C LEU A 222 7.66 7.85 3.07
N ASP A 223 6.75 6.94 2.70
CA ASP A 223 6.96 5.48 2.76
C ASP A 223 7.36 4.93 1.38
N VAL A 224 6.94 5.61 0.33
CA VAL A 224 7.10 5.21 -1.07
C VAL A 224 7.91 6.25 -1.84
N TRP A 225 8.66 5.80 -2.84
CA TRP A 225 9.68 6.59 -3.50
C TRP A 225 9.66 6.36 -5.01
N GLU A 226 9.98 7.38 -5.80
CA GLU A 226 10.32 7.16 -7.21
C GLU A 226 11.60 6.31 -7.28
N HIS A 227 11.67 5.44 -8.28
CA HIS A 227 12.84 4.61 -8.59
C HIS A 227 13.28 3.61 -7.50
N GLU A 228 12.36 3.10 -6.66
CA GLU A 228 12.70 2.07 -5.69
C GLU A 228 13.44 0.86 -6.33
N PRO A 229 14.53 0.36 -5.76
CA PRO A 229 15.13 0.69 -4.47
C PRO A 229 16.16 1.83 -4.49
N ASP A 230 16.47 2.42 -5.64
CA ASP A 230 17.50 3.46 -5.84
C ASP A 230 16.88 4.85 -5.62
N ILE A 231 16.49 5.12 -4.38
CA ILE A 231 15.76 6.33 -3.99
C ILE A 231 16.60 7.60 -4.00
N ASP A 232 15.99 8.75 -4.29
CA ASP A 232 16.68 10.05 -4.25
C ASP A 232 17.12 10.40 -2.83
N ARG A 233 18.44 10.53 -2.63
CA ARG A 233 19.07 10.86 -1.36
C ARG A 233 18.71 12.25 -0.84
N ARG A 234 18.40 13.18 -1.74
CA ARG A 234 17.98 14.56 -1.36
C ARG A 234 16.60 14.51 -0.71
N LEU A 235 15.66 13.75 -1.31
CA LEU A 235 14.34 13.50 -0.73
C LEU A 235 14.46 12.78 0.61
N LEU A 236 15.28 11.75 0.70
CA LEU A 236 15.48 11.03 1.94
C LEU A 236 16.00 11.93 3.07
N ALA A 237 17.00 12.76 2.77
CA ALA A 237 17.59 13.67 3.75
C ALA A 237 16.61 14.73 4.26
N GLY A 238 15.73 15.24 3.39
CA GLY A 238 14.75 16.28 3.70
C GLY A 238 13.47 15.77 4.38
N ALA A 239 13.17 14.48 4.33
CA ALA A 239 11.97 13.90 4.91
C ALA A 239 11.97 14.02 6.43
N ILE A 240 10.83 14.38 7.04
CA ILE A 240 10.64 14.31 8.49
C ILE A 240 10.77 12.85 8.93
N LEU A 241 9.99 11.97 8.33
CA LEU A 241 10.06 10.52 8.48
C LEU A 241 10.16 9.87 7.09
N ALA A 242 10.90 8.77 7.02
CA ALA A 242 11.18 8.03 5.80
C ALA A 242 11.17 6.53 6.09
N THR A 243 10.33 5.75 5.41
CA THR A 243 10.30 4.30 5.58
C THR A 243 10.45 3.57 4.25
N PRO A 244 10.97 2.32 4.23
CA PRO A 244 11.32 1.63 2.99
C PRO A 244 10.14 0.84 2.40
N HIS A 245 9.01 1.52 2.12
CA HIS A 245 7.79 0.96 1.54
C HIS A 245 7.21 -0.20 2.39
N ILE A 246 7.03 0.08 3.68
CA ILE A 246 6.56 -0.89 4.70
C ILE A 246 5.28 -0.45 5.42
N ALA A 247 4.67 0.67 5.02
CA ALA A 247 3.44 1.16 5.68
C ALA A 247 2.36 0.09 5.82
N GLY A 248 2.19 -0.75 4.80
CA GLY A 248 1.24 -1.85 4.80
C GLY A 248 1.77 -3.17 5.35
N TYR A 249 2.95 -3.22 5.97
CA TYR A 249 3.56 -4.47 6.41
C TYR A 249 3.10 -4.82 7.83
N SER A 250 2.04 -5.63 7.92
CA SER A 250 1.53 -6.23 9.15
C SER A 250 1.40 -7.76 8.99
N ALA A 251 1.42 -8.49 10.10
CA ALA A 251 1.25 -9.95 10.10
C ALA A 251 -0.11 -10.33 9.50
N GLN A 252 -1.16 -9.64 9.96
CA GLN A 252 -2.52 -9.83 9.47
C GLN A 252 -2.67 -9.42 8.00
N GLY A 253 -2.06 -8.30 7.59
CA GLY A 253 -2.06 -7.88 6.19
C GLY A 253 -1.41 -8.90 5.25
N LYS A 254 -0.33 -9.55 5.67
CA LYS A 254 0.31 -10.63 4.92
C LYS A 254 -0.56 -11.88 4.87
N ALA A 255 -1.15 -12.27 6.00
CA ALA A 255 -2.09 -13.39 6.08
C ALA A 255 -3.31 -13.17 5.19
N ASN A 256 -3.91 -11.97 5.26
CA ASN A 256 -5.04 -11.57 4.41
C ASN A 256 -4.69 -11.67 2.92
N ALA A 257 -3.51 -11.19 2.51
CA ALA A 257 -3.08 -11.23 1.12
C ALA A 257 -2.98 -12.67 0.59
N THR A 258 -2.40 -13.55 1.38
CA THR A 258 -2.30 -14.99 1.03
C THR A 258 -3.67 -15.64 0.99
N ALA A 259 -4.51 -15.43 2.00
CA ALA A 259 -5.87 -15.97 2.05
C ALA A 259 -6.72 -15.51 0.85
N MET A 260 -6.62 -14.23 0.48
CA MET A 260 -7.33 -13.68 -0.68
C MET A 260 -6.86 -14.31 -1.99
N ALA A 261 -5.54 -14.52 -2.16
CA ALA A 261 -4.98 -15.16 -3.34
C ALA A 261 -5.41 -16.64 -3.44
N VAL A 262 -5.32 -17.38 -2.33
CA VAL A 262 -5.81 -18.78 -2.24
C VAL A 262 -7.30 -18.86 -2.56
N GLY A 263 -8.11 -18.01 -1.92
CA GLY A 263 -9.56 -17.96 -2.14
C GLY A 263 -9.93 -17.61 -3.59
N ALA A 264 -9.16 -16.74 -4.25
CA ALA A 264 -9.37 -16.41 -5.66
C ALA A 264 -9.07 -17.61 -6.57
N VAL A 265 -7.98 -18.33 -6.32
CA VAL A 265 -7.64 -19.58 -7.04
C VAL A 265 -8.70 -20.64 -6.75
N ALA A 266 -9.11 -20.81 -5.49
CA ALA A 266 -10.13 -21.77 -5.08
C ALA A 266 -11.45 -21.54 -5.82
N ARG A 267 -11.95 -20.32 -5.86
CA ARG A 267 -13.17 -19.98 -6.62
C ARG A 267 -13.01 -20.23 -8.12
N ARG A 268 -11.86 -19.88 -8.69
CA ARG A 268 -11.62 -20.03 -10.14
C ARG A 268 -11.58 -21.46 -10.60
N PHE A 269 -11.09 -22.37 -9.75
CA PHE A 269 -10.86 -23.78 -10.07
C PHE A 269 -11.73 -24.74 -9.26
N ALA A 270 -12.72 -24.22 -8.53
CA ALA A 270 -13.64 -25.00 -7.69
C ALA A 270 -12.92 -25.90 -6.66
N LEU A 271 -11.90 -25.36 -5.97
CA LEU A 271 -11.20 -26.08 -4.91
C LEU A 271 -11.92 -25.90 -3.56
N PRO A 272 -11.89 -26.89 -2.67
CA PRO A 272 -12.53 -26.83 -1.35
C PRO A 272 -11.70 -26.02 -0.33
N LEU A 273 -11.32 -24.79 -0.69
CA LEU A 273 -10.52 -23.88 0.12
C LEU A 273 -11.24 -22.54 0.34
N GLU A 274 -12.57 -22.50 0.17
CA GLU A 274 -13.34 -21.34 0.52
C GLU A 274 -13.24 -21.06 2.03
N GLY A 275 -12.91 -19.79 2.37
CA GLY A 275 -12.73 -19.40 3.76
C GLY A 275 -11.43 -19.89 4.42
N TRP A 276 -10.52 -20.51 3.66
CA TRP A 276 -9.21 -20.84 4.20
C TRP A 276 -8.46 -19.59 4.65
N TYR A 277 -7.87 -19.66 5.83
CA TYR A 277 -7.04 -18.61 6.40
C TYR A 277 -5.82 -19.23 7.10
N PRO A 278 -4.61 -18.65 6.98
CA PRO A 278 -3.43 -19.19 7.63
C PRO A 278 -3.54 -19.13 9.17
N ALA A 279 -2.78 -20.00 9.85
CA ALA A 279 -2.76 -20.08 11.32
C ALA A 279 -2.05 -18.84 11.95
N VAL A 280 -2.60 -17.68 11.68
CA VAL A 280 -2.20 -16.37 12.26
C VAL A 280 -3.44 -15.78 12.90
N ALA A 281 -3.29 -15.12 14.06
CA ALA A 281 -4.41 -14.44 14.69
C ALA A 281 -5.02 -13.43 13.69
N PRO A 282 -6.33 -13.55 13.38
CA PRO A 282 -6.97 -12.60 12.48
C PRO A 282 -6.96 -11.21 13.09
N SER A 283 -7.01 -10.18 12.25
CA SER A 283 -7.19 -8.82 12.72
C SER A 283 -8.56 -8.69 13.40
N HIS A 284 -8.56 -8.24 14.64
CA HIS A 284 -9.79 -7.91 15.39
C HIS A 284 -9.90 -6.39 15.49
N PRO A 285 -10.44 -5.72 14.44
CA PRO A 285 -10.55 -4.28 14.44
C PRO A 285 -11.40 -3.78 15.58
N ARG A 286 -10.85 -2.85 16.35
CA ARG A 286 -11.56 -2.16 17.44
C ARG A 286 -11.45 -0.65 17.26
N PRO A 287 -12.41 0.14 17.75
CA PRO A 287 -12.24 1.57 17.86
C PRO A 287 -11.08 1.89 18.82
N ILE A 288 -10.36 2.97 18.55
CA ILE A 288 -9.36 3.54 19.44
C ILE A 288 -9.50 5.06 19.41
N GLY A 289 -9.57 5.68 20.58
CA GLY A 289 -9.55 7.14 20.73
C GLY A 289 -8.13 7.70 20.58
N TRP A 290 -8.02 9.02 20.38
CA TRP A 290 -6.72 9.66 20.21
C TRP A 290 -5.82 9.52 21.44
N ASP A 291 -6.35 9.73 22.64
CA ASP A 291 -5.56 9.66 23.88
C ASP A 291 -5.02 8.24 24.15
N GLU A 292 -5.82 7.21 23.89
CA GLU A 292 -5.38 5.82 23.97
C GLU A 292 -4.32 5.52 22.89
N LEU A 293 -4.53 6.01 21.66
CA LEU A 293 -3.57 5.89 20.59
C LEU A 293 -2.23 6.53 20.99
N ALA A 294 -2.27 7.78 21.45
CA ALA A 294 -1.09 8.52 21.86
C ALA A 294 -0.33 7.83 23.00
N ALA A 295 -1.03 7.21 23.93
CA ALA A 295 -0.42 6.48 25.04
C ALA A 295 0.22 5.13 24.64
N THR A 296 -0.24 4.52 23.52
CA THR A 296 0.13 3.13 23.21
C THR A 296 0.94 2.95 21.92
N ILE A 297 0.84 3.89 20.96
CA ILE A 297 1.43 3.71 19.63
C ILE A 297 2.96 3.57 19.68
N GLY A 298 3.65 4.36 20.49
CA GLY A 298 5.12 4.32 20.61
C GLY A 298 5.66 2.99 21.12
N ALA A 299 4.90 2.30 21.98
CA ALA A 299 5.27 0.96 22.46
C ALA A 299 4.95 -0.14 21.44
N ARG A 300 4.05 0.12 20.48
CA ARG A 300 3.63 -0.81 19.44
C ARG A 300 4.39 -0.62 18.13
N TYR A 301 4.76 0.61 17.82
CA TYR A 301 5.39 0.96 16.56
C TYR A 301 6.29 2.21 16.67
N ASP A 302 7.60 2.01 16.67
CA ASP A 302 8.60 3.08 16.67
C ASP A 302 8.98 3.47 15.23
N ILE A 303 8.15 4.30 14.61
CA ILE A 303 8.37 4.79 13.24
C ILE A 303 9.62 5.68 13.13
N ALA A 304 10.01 6.35 14.21
CA ALA A 304 11.21 7.20 14.21
C ALA A 304 12.48 6.35 14.09
N ALA A 305 12.58 5.24 14.84
CA ALA A 305 13.71 4.32 14.74
C ALA A 305 13.84 3.68 13.36
N GLU A 306 12.71 3.36 12.69
CA GLU A 306 12.71 2.86 11.30
C GLU A 306 13.20 3.92 10.32
N SER A 307 12.72 5.14 10.47
CA SER A 307 13.15 6.29 9.66
C SER A 307 14.65 6.57 9.82
N ASP A 308 15.15 6.57 11.05
CA ASP A 308 16.57 6.77 11.32
C ASP A 308 17.43 5.65 10.74
N THR A 309 16.93 4.42 10.74
CA THR A 309 17.62 3.27 10.14
C THR A 309 17.73 3.42 8.63
N LEU A 310 16.66 3.79 7.93
CA LEU A 310 16.71 4.02 6.49
C LEU A 310 17.61 5.22 6.15
N LYS A 311 17.52 6.32 6.89
CA LYS A 311 18.37 7.51 6.67
C LYS A 311 19.85 7.23 6.83
N ARG A 312 20.23 6.38 7.81
CA ARG A 312 21.62 5.97 8.03
C ARG A 312 22.12 4.96 7.01
N HIS A 313 21.24 4.09 6.49
CA HIS A 313 21.58 2.97 5.62
C HIS A 313 20.69 2.91 4.38
N PRO A 314 20.64 3.97 3.57
CA PRO A 314 19.74 4.02 2.44
C PRO A 314 20.08 3.02 1.32
N GLU A 315 21.33 2.55 1.25
CA GLU A 315 21.76 1.45 0.36
C GLU A 315 21.12 0.11 0.73
N ARG A 316 20.57 -0.01 1.93
CA ARG A 316 19.90 -1.20 2.43
C ARG A 316 18.39 -1.19 2.23
N PHE A 317 17.85 -0.25 1.46
CA PHE A 317 16.40 -0.09 1.25
C PHE A 317 15.69 -1.43 1.01
N GLU A 318 16.14 -2.19 0.03
CA GLU A 318 15.52 -3.48 -0.29
C GLU A 318 15.70 -4.52 0.82
N ALA A 319 16.85 -4.55 1.47
CA ALA A 319 17.11 -5.47 2.58
C ALA A 319 16.22 -5.14 3.79
N LEU A 320 16.06 -3.86 4.12
CA LEU A 320 15.17 -3.40 5.19
C LEU A 320 13.70 -3.74 4.90
N ARG A 321 13.27 -3.57 3.64
CA ARG A 321 11.93 -3.92 3.20
C ARG A 321 11.66 -5.42 3.24
N ASN A 322 12.59 -6.23 2.70
CA ASN A 322 12.41 -7.68 2.59
C ASN A 322 12.58 -8.41 3.93
N GLY A 323 13.44 -7.93 4.80
CA GLY A 323 13.70 -8.48 6.14
C GLY A 323 12.82 -7.87 7.25
N TYR A 324 11.78 -7.11 6.89
CA TYR A 324 10.95 -6.43 7.86
C TYR A 324 10.17 -7.40 8.76
N SER A 325 10.30 -7.23 10.06
CA SER A 325 9.49 -7.94 11.07
C SER A 325 8.08 -7.36 11.08
N TYR A 326 7.08 -8.14 10.69
CA TYR A 326 5.72 -7.65 10.52
C TYR A 326 5.12 -7.17 11.85
N ARG A 327 4.59 -5.96 11.85
CA ARG A 327 3.81 -5.42 12.98
C ARG A 327 2.53 -6.20 13.16
N GLU A 328 2.03 -6.24 14.38
CA GLU A 328 0.65 -6.70 14.64
C GLU A 328 -0.34 -5.54 14.52
N GLU A 329 -1.49 -5.81 13.91
CA GLU A 329 -2.62 -4.88 13.90
C GLU A 329 -3.33 -4.96 15.25
N TYR A 330 -3.44 -3.83 15.98
CA TYR A 330 -4.06 -3.80 17.30
C TYR A 330 -5.34 -2.93 17.39
N PHE A 331 -5.68 -2.22 16.30
CA PHE A 331 -6.93 -1.47 16.15
C PHE A 331 -7.39 -1.40 14.68
#